data_66734200b3940f825be22e4d375286da
#
_entry.id   66734200b3940f825be22e4d375286da
#
_cell.length_a   1.000
_cell.length_b   1.000
_cell.length_c   1.000
_cell.angle_alpha   90.00
_cell.angle_beta   90.00
_cell.angle_gamma   90.00
#
_symmetry.space_group_name_H-M   'P 1'
#
loop_
_entity.id
_entity.type
_entity.pdbx_description
1 polymer ?
#
loop_
_entity_poly.entity_id
_entity_poly.type
_entity_poly.pdbx_seq_one_letter_code
_entity_poly.pdbx_strand_id
1 'polypeptide(L)'
;TAQLRTDICLVAVLLLAIIGMLFFTMADVQRLYVTPRAQRTDESLEQKCAAVAAMGHLTNRESEVLVLLARGRSVPYICDELSIAQGTVKHHVSNIYRKLGVYDRQGLLDAIEQGGVGRSALA
;
A
#
# COMPACT_ATOMS: atom_id res chain seq x y z
N THR A 1 -2.13 58.94 12.37
CA THR A 1 -2.76 57.72 12.94
C THR A 1 -3.55 56.91 11.91
N ALA A 2 -4.23 57.54 10.94
CA ALA A 2 -4.87 56.81 9.82
C ALA A 2 -3.85 56.15 8.89
N GLN A 3 -2.73 56.79 8.64
CA GLN A 3 -1.61 56.28 7.85
C GLN A 3 -1.00 55.02 8.52
N LEU A 4 -0.78 55.06 9.79
CA LEU A 4 -0.26 53.91 10.55
C LEU A 4 -1.20 52.72 10.52
N ARG A 5 -2.50 52.90 10.55
CA ARG A 5 -3.51 51.83 10.42
C ARG A 5 -3.53 51.20 9.01
N THR A 6 -3.39 52.00 7.96
CA THR A 6 -3.30 51.48 6.59
C THR A 6 -2.01 50.70 6.38
N ASP A 7 -0.89 51.14 6.90
CA ASP A 7 0.40 50.47 6.82
C ASP A 7 0.37 49.11 7.55
N ILE A 8 -0.23 49.04 8.73
CA ILE A 8 -0.41 47.79 9.48
C ILE A 8 -1.31 46.80 8.71
N CYS A 9 -2.39 47.28 8.12
CA CYS A 9 -3.28 46.43 7.30
C CYS A 9 -2.57 45.90 6.07
N LEU A 10 -1.77 46.68 5.35
CA LEU A 10 -0.99 46.26 4.21
C LEU A 10 0.05 45.19 4.60
N VAL A 11 0.76 45.40 5.69
CA VAL A 11 1.75 44.42 6.20
C VAL A 11 1.06 43.12 6.58
N ALA A 12 -0.09 43.18 7.26
CA ALA A 12 -0.86 41.98 7.63
C ALA A 12 -1.34 41.18 6.40
N VAL A 13 -1.83 41.88 5.37
CA VAL A 13 -2.25 41.22 4.11
C VAL A 13 -1.07 40.56 3.39
N LEU A 14 0.07 41.24 3.34
CA LEU A 14 1.31 40.67 2.73
C LEU A 14 1.79 39.46 3.50
N LEU A 15 1.78 39.49 4.83
CA LEU A 15 2.16 38.34 5.67
C LEU A 15 1.24 37.13 5.44
N LEU A 16 -0.07 37.37 5.39
CA LEU A 16 -1.05 36.32 5.11
C LEU A 16 -0.85 35.72 3.70
N ALA A 17 -0.56 36.55 2.70
CA ALA A 17 -0.27 36.09 1.35
C ALA A 17 1.01 35.24 1.27
N ILE A 18 2.07 35.64 2.00
CA ILE A 18 3.33 34.90 2.09
C ILE A 18 3.11 33.55 2.80
N ILE A 19 2.38 33.54 3.91
CA ILE A 19 2.06 32.31 4.65
C ILE A 19 1.23 31.37 3.79
N GLY A 20 0.23 31.87 3.08
CA GLY A 20 -0.58 31.09 2.14
C GLY A 20 0.25 30.52 0.99
N MET A 21 1.17 31.29 0.43
CA MET A 21 2.08 30.86 -0.61
C MET A 21 3.06 29.79 -0.11
N LEU A 22 3.62 29.98 1.09
CA LEU A 22 4.50 28.97 1.71
C LEU A 22 3.73 27.67 2.03
N PHE A 23 2.49 27.79 2.52
CA PHE A 23 1.66 26.62 2.78
C PHE A 23 1.31 25.86 1.49
N PHE A 24 0.99 26.59 0.43
CA PHE A 24 0.70 26.01 -0.87
C PHE A 24 1.93 25.30 -1.48
N THR A 25 3.11 25.95 -1.44
CA THR A 25 4.35 25.33 -1.92
C THR A 25 4.78 24.14 -1.07
N MET A 26 4.56 24.17 0.26
CA MET A 26 4.81 23.01 1.13
C MET A 26 3.89 21.84 0.79
N ALA A 27 2.62 22.11 0.51
CA ALA A 27 1.67 21.08 0.09
C ALA A 27 2.06 20.44 -1.26
N ASP A 28 2.52 21.23 -2.21
CA ASP A 28 3.01 20.73 -3.51
C ASP A 28 4.33 19.97 -3.40
N VAL A 29 5.24 20.46 -2.57
CA VAL A 29 6.51 19.76 -2.28
C VAL A 29 6.25 18.40 -1.62
N GLN A 30 5.31 18.33 -0.68
CA GLN A 30 4.93 17.04 -0.09
C GLN A 30 4.31 16.08 -1.10
N ARG A 31 3.49 16.57 -2.03
CA ARG A 31 2.96 15.74 -3.12
C ARG A 31 4.06 15.22 -4.05
N LEU A 32 5.09 16.01 -4.33
CA LEU A 32 6.21 15.63 -5.19
C LEU A 32 7.17 14.63 -4.52
N TYR A 33 7.37 14.72 -3.21
CA TYR A 33 8.35 13.88 -2.50
C TYR A 33 7.76 12.64 -1.85
N VAL A 34 6.47 12.63 -1.49
CA VAL A 34 5.86 11.53 -0.72
C VAL A 34 5.12 10.53 -1.63
N THR A 35 4.64 10.95 -2.80
CA THR A 35 3.71 10.15 -3.60
C THR A 35 4.32 9.22 -4.67
N PRO A 36 5.44 9.49 -5.35
CA PRO A 36 5.80 8.65 -6.50
C PRO A 36 6.45 7.31 -6.12
N ARG A 37 7.13 7.22 -4.99
CA ARG A 37 7.91 6.01 -4.66
C ARG A 37 7.10 4.97 -3.89
N ALA A 38 6.29 5.40 -2.93
CA ALA A 38 5.42 4.50 -2.18
C ALA A 38 4.29 3.94 -3.06
N GLN A 39 3.65 4.78 -3.87
CA GLN A 39 2.59 4.35 -4.77
C GLN A 39 3.09 3.43 -5.90
N ARG A 40 4.26 3.71 -6.48
CA ARG A 40 4.86 2.82 -7.49
C ARG A 40 5.22 1.45 -6.92
N THR A 41 5.63 1.39 -5.67
CA THR A 41 5.96 0.12 -5.01
C THR A 41 4.68 -0.68 -4.73
N ASP A 42 3.62 0.00 -4.28
CA ASP A 42 2.33 -0.64 -4.01
C ASP A 42 1.63 -1.11 -5.29
N GLU A 43 1.59 -0.28 -6.34
CA GLU A 43 1.05 -0.68 -7.65
C GLU A 43 1.81 -1.87 -8.25
N SER A 44 3.13 -1.87 -8.17
CA SER A 44 3.94 -2.97 -8.68
C SER A 44 3.73 -4.26 -7.88
N LEU A 45 3.54 -4.16 -6.56
CA LEU A 45 3.24 -5.30 -5.71
C LEU A 45 1.85 -5.87 -6.00
N GLU A 46 0.84 -5.02 -6.11
CA GLU A 46 -0.52 -5.45 -6.47
C GLU A 46 -0.57 -6.12 -7.83
N GLN A 47 0.15 -5.57 -8.80
CA GLN A 47 0.24 -6.17 -10.14
C GLN A 47 0.91 -7.55 -10.12
N LYS A 48 1.98 -7.73 -9.35
CA LYS A 48 2.61 -9.03 -9.14
C LYS A 48 1.68 -10.02 -8.43
N CYS A 49 0.99 -9.56 -7.39
CA CYS A 49 0.00 -10.37 -6.69
C CYS A 49 -1.15 -10.79 -7.60
N ALA A 50 -1.64 -9.90 -8.47
CA ALA A 50 -2.68 -10.20 -9.44
C ALA A 50 -2.21 -11.25 -10.47
N ALA A 51 -0.98 -11.16 -10.95
CA ALA A 51 -0.40 -12.16 -11.85
C ALA A 51 -0.31 -13.53 -11.19
N VAL A 52 0.19 -13.59 -9.95
CA VAL A 52 0.29 -14.82 -9.16
C VAL A 52 -1.09 -15.40 -8.86
N ALA A 53 -2.07 -14.56 -8.50
CA ALA A 53 -3.44 -14.96 -8.24
C ALA A 53 -4.10 -15.58 -9.49
N ALA A 54 -3.87 -15.00 -10.66
CA ALA A 54 -4.37 -15.54 -11.94
C ALA A 54 -3.74 -16.91 -12.27
N MET A 55 -2.43 -17.04 -12.08
CA MET A 55 -1.71 -18.30 -12.31
C MET A 55 -2.13 -19.41 -11.35
N GLY A 56 -2.37 -19.08 -10.09
CA GLY A 56 -2.81 -20.02 -9.05
C GLY A 56 -4.32 -20.28 -9.02
N HIS A 57 -5.09 -19.62 -9.88
CA HIS A 57 -6.57 -19.67 -9.86
C HIS A 57 -7.15 -19.35 -8.47
N LEU A 58 -6.64 -18.28 -7.84
CA LEU A 58 -7.12 -17.84 -6.54
C LEU A 58 -8.52 -17.22 -6.67
N THR A 59 -9.34 -17.41 -5.63
CA THR A 59 -10.60 -16.70 -5.52
C THR A 59 -10.38 -15.22 -5.18
N ASN A 60 -11.39 -14.38 -5.32
CA ASN A 60 -11.30 -12.96 -4.96
C ASN A 60 -10.86 -12.78 -3.50
N ARG A 61 -11.44 -13.55 -2.57
CA ARG A 61 -11.05 -13.52 -1.15
C ARG A 61 -9.62 -13.99 -0.89
N GLU A 62 -9.20 -15.03 -1.55
CA GLU A 62 -7.81 -15.50 -1.48
C GLU A 62 -6.85 -14.44 -2.04
N SER A 63 -7.22 -13.75 -3.09
CA SER A 63 -6.41 -12.65 -3.66
C SER A 63 -6.30 -11.45 -2.71
N GLU A 64 -7.38 -11.06 -2.04
CA GLU A 64 -7.35 -10.02 -1.00
C GLU A 64 -6.41 -10.40 0.16
N VAL A 65 -6.51 -11.62 0.64
CA VAL A 65 -5.60 -12.16 1.68
C VAL A 65 -4.16 -12.20 1.19
N LEU A 66 -3.91 -12.60 -0.05
CA LEU A 66 -2.58 -12.64 -0.66
C LEU A 66 -1.91 -11.27 -0.66
N VAL A 67 -2.61 -10.22 -1.06
CA VAL A 67 -2.08 -8.85 -1.08
C VAL A 67 -1.69 -8.39 0.33
N LEU A 68 -2.53 -8.67 1.33
CA LEU A 68 -2.23 -8.30 2.72
C LEU A 68 -1.03 -9.09 3.28
N LEU A 69 -0.92 -10.38 2.96
CA LEU A 69 0.26 -11.18 3.29
C LEU A 69 1.54 -10.65 2.64
N ALA A 70 1.46 -10.28 1.37
CA ALA A 70 2.57 -9.70 0.63
C ALA A 70 3.05 -8.37 1.21
N ARG A 71 2.11 -7.55 1.72
CA ARG A 71 2.40 -6.31 2.45
C ARG A 71 2.94 -6.54 3.86
N GLY A 72 3.17 -7.76 4.27
CA GLY A 72 3.72 -8.08 5.58
C GLY A 72 2.71 -8.01 6.74
N ARG A 73 1.41 -7.99 6.45
CA ARG A 73 0.38 -7.90 7.50
C ARG A 73 0.26 -9.20 8.30
N SER A 74 -0.04 -9.08 9.58
CA SER A 74 -0.27 -10.23 10.47
C SER A 74 -1.68 -10.79 10.30
N VAL A 75 -1.88 -12.05 10.71
CA VAL A 75 -3.21 -12.68 10.67
C VAL A 75 -4.27 -11.89 11.45
N PRO A 76 -4.02 -11.39 12.69
CA PRO A 76 -4.99 -10.54 13.37
C PRO A 76 -5.37 -9.28 12.57
N TYR A 77 -4.39 -8.61 11.98
CA TYR A 77 -4.65 -7.45 11.11
C TYR A 77 -5.57 -7.80 9.93
N ILE A 78 -5.32 -8.94 9.27
CA ILE A 78 -6.13 -9.40 8.14
C ILE A 78 -7.57 -9.71 8.58
N CYS A 79 -7.75 -10.26 9.78
CA CYS A 79 -9.08 -10.51 10.36
C CYS A 79 -9.87 -9.21 10.50
N ASP A 80 -9.25 -8.18 11.07
CA ASP A 80 -9.86 -6.87 11.29
C ASP A 80 -10.16 -6.18 9.96
N GLU A 81 -9.21 -6.17 9.03
CA GLU A 81 -9.34 -5.50 7.73
C GLU A 81 -10.45 -6.13 6.87
N LEU A 82 -10.53 -7.44 6.82
CA LEU A 82 -11.51 -8.17 6.00
C LEU A 82 -12.79 -8.53 6.76
N SER A 83 -12.88 -8.22 8.05
CA SER A 83 -13.99 -8.55 8.95
C SER A 83 -14.36 -10.04 8.93
N ILE A 84 -13.35 -10.91 9.03
CA ILE A 84 -13.49 -12.36 9.03
C ILE A 84 -12.78 -13.01 10.22
N ALA A 85 -13.24 -14.19 10.63
CA ALA A 85 -12.67 -14.92 11.75
C ALA A 85 -11.24 -15.41 11.45
N GLN A 86 -10.42 -15.54 12.49
CA GLN A 86 -9.05 -16.01 12.39
C GLN A 86 -8.93 -17.40 11.73
N GLY A 87 -9.84 -18.32 12.06
CA GLY A 87 -9.90 -19.62 11.41
C GLY A 87 -10.13 -19.54 9.90
N THR A 88 -10.98 -18.60 9.47
CA THR A 88 -11.24 -18.34 8.04
C THR A 88 -10.00 -17.78 7.33
N VAL A 89 -9.28 -16.83 7.95
CA VAL A 89 -8.02 -16.32 7.40
C VAL A 89 -6.99 -17.45 7.25
N LYS A 90 -6.80 -18.27 8.29
CA LYS A 90 -5.89 -19.43 8.24
C LYS A 90 -6.27 -20.42 7.14
N HIS A 91 -7.56 -20.65 6.93
CA HIS A 91 -8.06 -21.49 5.84
C HIS A 91 -7.71 -20.90 4.45
N HIS A 92 -7.94 -19.62 4.26
CA HIS A 92 -7.54 -18.94 3.02
C HIS A 92 -6.03 -19.01 2.78
N VAL A 93 -5.22 -18.76 3.81
CA VAL A 93 -3.75 -18.87 3.73
C VAL A 93 -3.32 -20.29 3.31
N SER A 94 -3.90 -21.32 3.93
CA SER A 94 -3.62 -22.70 3.57
C SER A 94 -3.99 -23.02 2.12
N ASN A 95 -5.13 -22.53 1.63
CA ASN A 95 -5.54 -22.70 0.25
C ASN A 95 -4.61 -21.98 -0.73
N ILE A 96 -4.18 -20.76 -0.41
CA ILE A 96 -3.21 -19.99 -1.20
C ILE A 96 -1.90 -20.80 -1.32
N TYR A 97 -1.35 -21.26 -0.22
CA TYR A 97 -0.11 -22.02 -0.20
C TYR A 97 -0.23 -23.30 -1.05
N ARG A 98 -1.32 -24.04 -0.89
CA ARG A 98 -1.59 -25.24 -1.68
C ARG A 98 -1.71 -24.96 -3.18
N LYS A 99 -2.45 -23.90 -3.57
CA LYS A 99 -2.68 -23.53 -4.97
C LYS A 99 -1.40 -23.02 -5.65
N LEU A 100 -0.55 -22.32 -4.90
CA LEU A 100 0.71 -21.80 -5.41
C LEU A 100 1.89 -22.78 -5.26
N GLY A 101 1.69 -23.91 -4.58
CA GLY A 101 2.74 -24.91 -4.37
C GLY A 101 3.87 -24.42 -3.47
N VAL A 102 3.56 -23.54 -2.52
CA VAL A 102 4.50 -22.99 -1.54
C VAL A 102 4.19 -23.55 -0.15
N TYR A 103 5.20 -23.62 0.72
CA TYR A 103 5.07 -24.24 2.03
C TYR A 103 5.07 -23.24 3.20
N ASP A 104 5.64 -22.06 2.96
CA ASP A 104 5.78 -21.03 3.97
C ASP A 104 5.63 -19.62 3.38
N ARG A 105 5.70 -18.64 4.26
CA ARG A 105 5.58 -17.23 3.88
C ARG A 105 6.74 -16.76 3.00
N GLN A 106 7.95 -17.25 3.24
CA GLN A 106 9.11 -16.89 2.44
C GLN A 106 8.95 -17.39 1.00
N GLY A 107 8.56 -18.65 0.82
CA GLY A 107 8.27 -19.21 -0.48
C GLY A 107 7.15 -18.45 -1.22
N LEU A 108 6.15 -17.96 -0.49
CA LEU A 108 5.10 -17.11 -1.06
C LEU A 108 5.66 -15.77 -1.58
N LEU A 109 6.49 -15.10 -0.78
CA LEU A 109 7.12 -13.84 -1.18
C LEU A 109 8.03 -14.02 -2.38
N ASP A 110 8.82 -15.07 -2.41
CA ASP A 110 9.69 -15.43 -3.52
C ASP A 110 8.89 -15.70 -4.81
N ALA A 111 7.74 -16.39 -4.69
CA ALA A 111 6.83 -16.62 -5.82
C ALA A 111 6.25 -15.32 -6.36
N ILE A 112 5.90 -14.37 -5.51
CA ILE A 112 5.40 -13.04 -5.89
C ILE A 112 6.50 -12.22 -6.59
N GLU A 113 7.71 -12.23 -6.06
CA GLU A 113 8.84 -11.50 -6.66
C GLU A 113 9.22 -12.05 -8.05
N GLN A 114 9.13 -13.36 -8.23
CA GLN A 114 9.43 -14.02 -9.50
C GLN A 114 8.28 -14.01 -10.50
N GLY A 115 7.12 -13.44 -10.10
CA GLY A 115 5.94 -13.31 -10.96
C GLY A 115 5.28 -14.63 -11.33
N GLY A 116 5.46 -15.69 -10.55
CA GLY A 116 4.83 -16.98 -10.79
C GLY A 116 5.31 -18.09 -9.87
N VAL A 117 4.67 -19.23 -10.02
CA VAL A 117 4.84 -20.47 -9.25
C VAL A 117 6.31 -20.74 -8.92
N GLY A 118 6.60 -20.83 -7.63
CA GLY A 118 7.94 -21.10 -7.16
C GLY A 118 8.59 -22.31 -7.83
N ARG A 119 9.76 -22.10 -8.37
CA ARG A 119 10.65 -23.13 -8.92
C ARG A 119 11.05 -24.21 -7.92
N SER A 120 10.53 -24.13 -6.70
CA SER A 120 10.82 -25.09 -5.62
C SER A 120 10.26 -26.48 -5.86
N ALA A 121 9.40 -26.65 -6.85
CA ALA A 121 8.83 -27.95 -7.20
C ALA A 121 9.61 -28.72 -8.30
N LEU A 122 10.73 -28.17 -8.79
CA LEU A 122 11.55 -28.76 -9.86
C LEU A 122 13.01 -29.01 -9.45
N ALA A 123 13.27 -29.03 -8.16
CA ALA A 123 14.57 -29.50 -7.67
C ALA A 123 14.47 -30.89 -7.08
#